data_979bc73d7c5ad75c0db29ea1de6fb7b1
#
_entry.id   979bc73d7c5ad75c0db29ea1de6fb7b1
#
_cell.length_a   1.000
_cell.length_b   1.000
_cell.length_c   1.000
_cell.angle_alpha   90.00
_cell.angle_beta   90.00
_cell.angle_gamma   90.00
#
_symmetry.space_group_name_H-M   'P 1'
#
loop_
_entity.id
_entity.type
_entity.pdbx_description
1 polymer ?
#
loop_
_entity_poly.entity_id
_entity_poly.type
_entity_poly.pdbx_seq_one_letter_code
_entity_poly.pdbx_strand_id
1 'polypeptide(L)'
;AADYPFDDMLYGDFQKFPGHWKDGKLYSMMVRCGHLGVSYNKNAISAEEAMSYSCFWKPEVKGKVGHFDWHLPSLGMMSLYDGNGAGLWDLSSGQWKKVQNTTLSLRPQVGGYFDYGGTFNSLKNGEMQAMCGIGDWITGVLEKDGAPVASVVPKEGGIQWTESYCIGKGSEKADIV
;
A
#
# COMPACT_ATOMS: atom_id res chain seq x y z
N ALA A 1 -15.92 11.41 23.19
CA ALA A 1 -14.78 12.21 22.68
C ALA A 1 -14.05 12.95 23.82
N ALA A 2 -14.74 13.34 24.89
CA ALA A 2 -14.11 14.03 26.03
C ALA A 2 -13.19 13.12 26.89
N ASP A 3 -13.33 11.81 26.77
CA ASP A 3 -12.62 10.83 27.60
C ASP A 3 -11.31 10.36 26.96
N TYR A 4 -11.03 10.77 25.71
CA TYR A 4 -9.81 10.39 25.00
C TYR A 4 -9.04 11.66 24.65
N PRO A 5 -7.78 11.84 25.09
CA PRO A 5 -6.90 12.96 24.73
C PRO A 5 -6.42 12.82 23.27
N PHE A 6 -7.37 12.83 22.36
CA PHE A 6 -7.23 12.44 20.97
C PHE A 6 -6.42 13.46 20.14
N ASP A 7 -6.60 14.73 20.48
CA ASP A 7 -6.02 15.82 19.68
C ASP A 7 -4.50 15.92 19.85
N ASP A 8 -3.97 15.51 21.00
CA ASP A 8 -2.54 15.62 21.30
C ASP A 8 -1.74 14.39 20.84
N MET A 9 -2.39 13.30 20.46
CA MET A 9 -1.75 12.03 20.12
C MET A 9 -1.61 11.77 18.61
N LEU A 10 -2.34 12.51 17.79
CA LEU A 10 -2.32 12.33 16.32
C LEU A 10 -1.57 13.48 15.65
N TYR A 11 -0.92 13.17 14.54
CA TYR A 11 -0.43 14.20 13.62
C TYR A 11 -1.59 15.07 13.14
N GLY A 12 -1.36 16.40 13.01
CA GLY A 12 -2.40 17.39 12.76
C GLY A 12 -3.35 17.09 11.60
N ASP A 13 -2.82 16.52 10.51
CA ASP A 13 -3.60 16.13 9.33
C ASP A 13 -4.61 15.01 9.60
N PHE A 14 -4.40 14.23 10.66
CA PHE A 14 -5.26 13.08 11.02
C PHE A 14 -6.23 13.38 12.16
N GLN A 15 -6.05 14.46 12.91
CA GLN A 15 -6.96 14.85 14.00
C GLN A 15 -8.39 15.07 13.52
N LYS A 16 -8.54 15.64 12.32
CA LYS A 16 -9.85 15.90 11.69
C LYS A 16 -10.07 15.08 10.42
N PHE A 17 -9.53 13.86 10.38
CA PHE A 17 -9.69 13.00 9.20
C PHE A 17 -11.17 12.78 8.90
N PRO A 18 -11.66 13.14 7.70
CA PRO A 18 -13.09 13.18 7.40
C PRO A 18 -13.81 11.85 7.64
N GLY A 19 -13.14 10.72 7.40
CA GLY A 19 -13.69 9.38 7.59
C GLY A 19 -13.99 9.00 9.05
N HIS A 20 -13.50 9.77 10.03
CA HIS A 20 -13.72 9.49 11.45
C HIS A 20 -14.93 10.24 12.03
N TRP A 21 -15.35 11.31 11.36
CA TRP A 21 -16.38 12.22 11.87
C TRP A 21 -17.62 12.20 10.98
N LYS A 22 -18.80 12.18 11.63
CA LYS A 22 -20.09 12.37 10.96
C LYS A 22 -21.00 13.21 11.85
N ASP A 23 -21.59 14.26 11.30
CA ASP A 23 -22.52 15.15 12.01
C ASP A 23 -21.95 15.68 13.35
N GLY A 24 -20.66 16.03 13.36
CA GLY A 24 -19.94 16.53 14.53
C GLY A 24 -19.64 15.49 15.60
N LYS A 25 -19.87 14.19 15.32
CA LYS A 25 -19.58 13.08 16.22
C LYS A 25 -18.43 12.23 15.71
N LEU A 26 -17.58 11.78 16.63
CA LEU A 26 -16.49 10.85 16.36
C LEU A 26 -17.02 9.40 16.36
N TYR A 27 -16.75 8.66 15.29
CA TYR A 27 -17.18 7.27 15.13
C TYR A 27 -16.03 6.27 15.12
N SER A 28 -14.82 6.72 14.78
CA SER A 28 -13.64 5.87 14.76
C SER A 28 -12.40 6.68 15.07
N MET A 29 -11.34 5.99 15.49
CA MET A 29 -10.04 6.57 15.81
C MET A 29 -8.96 5.89 14.99
N MET A 30 -8.11 6.68 14.33
CA MET A 30 -6.96 6.15 13.60
C MET A 30 -5.94 5.56 14.57
N VAL A 31 -5.41 4.40 14.24
CA VAL A 31 -4.36 3.75 15.02
C VAL A 31 -3.04 3.69 14.26
N ARG A 32 -3.10 3.60 12.94
CA ARG A 32 -1.92 3.64 12.08
C ARG A 32 -2.29 3.99 10.65
N CYS A 33 -1.29 4.46 9.92
CA CYS A 33 -1.37 4.74 8.50
C CYS A 33 -0.04 4.42 7.84
N GLY A 34 -0.03 4.41 6.53
CA GLY A 34 1.15 4.21 5.73
C GLY A 34 0.86 4.39 4.25
N HIS A 35 1.75 3.88 3.40
CA HIS A 35 1.59 3.98 1.96
C HIS A 35 1.79 2.63 1.26
N LEU A 36 1.14 2.48 0.13
CA LEU A 36 1.39 1.44 -0.85
C LEU A 36 2.12 2.09 -2.03
N GLY A 37 3.30 1.59 -2.32
CA GLY A 37 4.16 2.09 -3.37
C GLY A 37 5.00 0.95 -3.94
N VAL A 38 6.26 1.22 -4.30
CA VAL A 38 7.18 0.19 -4.75
C VAL A 38 7.86 -0.44 -3.55
N SER A 39 7.62 -1.72 -3.32
CA SER A 39 8.40 -2.56 -2.38
C SER A 39 9.43 -3.35 -3.17
N TYR A 40 10.70 -3.30 -2.79
CA TYR A 40 11.79 -3.85 -3.60
C TYR A 40 12.98 -4.35 -2.78
N ASN A 41 13.76 -5.24 -3.37
CA ASN A 41 15.05 -5.68 -2.85
C ASN A 41 16.16 -4.74 -3.35
N LYS A 42 16.88 -4.12 -2.42
CA LYS A 42 17.95 -3.15 -2.69
C LYS A 42 19.14 -3.73 -3.47
N ASN A 43 19.29 -5.05 -3.50
CA ASN A 43 20.33 -5.73 -4.28
C ASN A 43 19.94 -5.94 -5.75
N ALA A 44 18.66 -5.80 -6.11
CA ALA A 44 18.16 -6.02 -7.46
C ALA A 44 17.67 -4.74 -8.15
N ILE A 45 17.14 -3.81 -7.38
CA ILE A 45 16.58 -2.53 -7.86
C ILE A 45 17.21 -1.43 -7.02
N SER A 46 17.80 -0.43 -7.67
CA SER A 46 18.33 0.74 -6.97
C SER A 46 17.20 1.65 -6.47
N ALA A 47 17.51 2.50 -5.50
CA ALA A 47 16.56 3.47 -4.98
C ALA A 47 16.04 4.44 -6.06
N GLU A 48 16.90 4.82 -7.01
CA GLU A 48 16.53 5.68 -8.15
C GLU A 48 15.53 4.98 -9.08
N GLU A 49 15.77 3.72 -9.40
CA GLU A 49 14.88 2.93 -10.25
C GLU A 49 13.52 2.68 -9.58
N ALA A 50 13.52 2.46 -8.27
CA ALA A 50 12.29 2.27 -7.49
C ALA A 50 11.40 3.52 -7.43
N MET A 51 11.92 4.71 -7.79
CA MET A 51 11.15 5.96 -7.89
C MET A 51 10.15 5.97 -9.05
N SER A 52 9.97 4.87 -9.76
CA SER A 52 8.91 4.68 -10.75
C SER A 52 8.41 3.24 -10.75
N TYR A 53 7.10 3.06 -10.91
CA TYR A 53 6.52 1.72 -11.11
C TYR A 53 7.08 0.99 -12.33
N SER A 54 7.71 1.71 -13.28
CA SER A 54 8.40 1.10 -14.44
C SER A 54 9.45 0.08 -14.04
N CYS A 55 9.99 0.13 -12.82
CA CYS A 55 10.95 -0.84 -12.30
C CYS A 55 10.42 -2.29 -12.33
N PHE A 56 9.10 -2.49 -12.28
CA PHE A 56 8.49 -3.82 -12.36
C PHE A 56 8.66 -4.49 -13.74
N TRP A 57 8.93 -3.73 -14.81
CA TRP A 57 9.14 -4.27 -16.17
C TRP A 57 10.60 -4.45 -16.55
N LYS A 58 11.52 -4.24 -15.62
CA LYS A 58 12.94 -4.45 -15.90
C LYS A 58 13.23 -5.92 -16.22
N PRO A 59 14.13 -6.20 -17.19
CA PRO A 59 14.51 -7.57 -17.54
C PRO A 59 15.06 -8.37 -16.36
N GLU A 60 15.77 -7.71 -15.43
CA GLU A 60 16.44 -8.31 -14.28
C GLU A 60 15.47 -8.89 -13.26
N VAL A 61 14.25 -8.35 -13.22
CA VAL A 61 13.19 -8.81 -12.30
C VAL A 61 12.12 -9.66 -12.98
N LYS A 62 12.35 -10.06 -14.23
CA LYS A 62 11.41 -10.93 -14.95
C LYS A 62 11.17 -12.24 -14.22
N GLY A 63 9.90 -12.55 -13.93
CA GLY A 63 9.50 -13.71 -13.13
C GLY A 63 9.83 -13.59 -11.64
N LYS A 64 10.21 -12.39 -11.16
CA LYS A 64 10.57 -12.12 -9.76
C LYS A 64 9.81 -10.91 -9.17
N VAL A 65 8.79 -10.46 -9.84
CA VAL A 65 7.83 -9.50 -9.27
C VAL A 65 6.72 -10.32 -8.60
N GLY A 66 6.62 -10.23 -7.30
CA GLY A 66 5.50 -10.79 -6.57
C GLY A 66 4.27 -9.90 -6.71
N HIS A 67 3.11 -10.48 -6.67
CA HIS A 67 1.85 -9.77 -6.67
C HIS A 67 1.07 -10.12 -5.41
N PHE A 68 0.72 -9.12 -4.63
CA PHE A 68 -0.13 -9.32 -3.47
C PHE A 68 -1.54 -9.73 -3.92
N ASP A 69 -2.08 -10.78 -3.31
CA ASP A 69 -3.38 -11.37 -3.71
C ASP A 69 -4.57 -10.50 -3.29
N TRP A 70 -4.52 -9.24 -3.71
CA TRP A 70 -5.58 -8.26 -3.53
C TRP A 70 -5.59 -7.28 -4.71
N HIS A 71 -6.66 -7.31 -5.48
CA HIS A 71 -6.77 -6.55 -6.74
C HIS A 71 -6.76 -5.04 -6.55
N LEU A 72 -7.35 -4.53 -5.47
CA LEU A 72 -7.58 -3.09 -5.29
C LEU A 72 -6.27 -2.28 -5.27
N PRO A 73 -5.27 -2.59 -4.41
CA PRO A 73 -4.02 -1.85 -4.43
C PRO A 73 -3.27 -1.96 -5.75
N SER A 74 -3.27 -3.14 -6.35
CA SER A 74 -2.55 -3.39 -7.60
C SER A 74 -3.13 -2.58 -8.76
N LEU A 75 -4.46 -2.56 -8.89
CA LEU A 75 -5.14 -1.73 -9.90
C LEU A 75 -4.89 -0.24 -9.65
N GLY A 76 -4.90 0.20 -8.39
CA GLY A 76 -4.58 1.57 -8.03
C GLY A 76 -3.14 1.98 -8.40
N MET A 77 -2.16 1.12 -8.15
CA MET A 77 -0.77 1.36 -8.58
C MET A 77 -0.64 1.45 -10.10
N MET A 78 -1.32 0.57 -10.84
CA MET A 78 -1.32 0.63 -12.32
C MET A 78 -2.05 1.86 -12.83
N SER A 79 -3.11 2.29 -12.15
CA SER A 79 -3.81 3.53 -12.47
C SER A 79 -2.92 4.76 -12.26
N LEU A 80 -2.17 4.82 -11.16
CA LEU A 80 -1.17 5.87 -10.91
C LEU A 80 -0.08 5.86 -11.98
N TYR A 81 0.45 4.70 -12.33
CA TYR A 81 1.45 4.54 -13.39
C TYR A 81 0.94 5.04 -14.75
N ASP A 82 -0.34 4.84 -15.04
CA ASP A 82 -0.99 5.33 -16.25
C ASP A 82 -1.31 6.85 -16.23
N GLY A 83 -0.99 7.54 -15.13
CA GLY A 83 -1.08 8.99 -15.00
C GLY A 83 -2.42 9.50 -14.49
N ASN A 84 -3.27 8.66 -13.89
CA ASN A 84 -4.60 9.08 -13.41
C ASN A 84 -4.57 9.87 -12.08
N GLY A 85 -3.42 9.91 -11.38
CA GLY A 85 -3.21 10.75 -10.21
C GLY A 85 -4.27 10.57 -9.12
N ALA A 86 -4.73 11.68 -8.54
CA ALA A 86 -5.73 11.65 -7.46
C ALA A 86 -7.09 11.05 -7.86
N GLY A 87 -7.40 11.02 -9.15
CA GLY A 87 -8.60 10.39 -9.71
C GLY A 87 -8.45 8.90 -10.01
N LEU A 88 -7.52 8.21 -9.38
CA LEU A 88 -7.13 6.84 -9.71
C LEU A 88 -8.26 5.79 -9.67
N TRP A 89 -9.39 6.11 -9.05
CA TRP A 89 -10.57 5.24 -8.96
C TRP A 89 -11.79 5.77 -9.74
N ASP A 90 -11.79 7.06 -10.09
CA ASP A 90 -12.88 7.69 -10.86
C ASP A 90 -12.49 7.81 -12.33
N LEU A 91 -12.49 6.68 -13.01
CA LEU A 91 -11.99 6.54 -14.37
C LEU A 91 -13.09 6.31 -15.39
N SER A 92 -12.95 6.93 -16.55
CA SER A 92 -13.74 6.60 -17.73
C SER A 92 -13.46 5.16 -18.20
N SER A 93 -14.36 4.60 -19.01
CA SER A 93 -14.18 3.26 -19.59
C SER A 93 -12.88 3.13 -20.42
N GLY A 94 -12.47 4.19 -21.11
CA GLY A 94 -11.21 4.22 -21.85
C GLY A 94 -9.98 4.16 -20.93
N GLN A 95 -10.00 4.89 -19.83
CA GLN A 95 -8.93 4.85 -18.82
C GLN A 95 -8.87 3.47 -18.16
N TRP A 96 -10.00 2.89 -17.77
CA TRP A 96 -10.05 1.52 -17.24
C TRP A 96 -9.47 0.51 -18.23
N LYS A 97 -9.77 0.66 -19.53
CA LYS A 97 -9.17 -0.22 -20.55
C LYS A 97 -7.67 -0.08 -20.62
N LYS A 98 -7.12 1.14 -20.46
CA LYS A 98 -5.67 1.37 -20.39
C LYS A 98 -5.09 0.67 -19.15
N VAL A 99 -5.63 0.89 -17.95
CA VAL A 99 -5.20 0.25 -16.71
C VAL A 99 -5.23 -1.29 -16.82
N GLN A 100 -6.27 -1.85 -17.44
CA GLN A 100 -6.35 -3.28 -17.73
C GLN A 100 -5.17 -3.75 -18.58
N ASN A 101 -4.86 -3.04 -19.66
CA ASN A 101 -3.76 -3.41 -20.56
C ASN A 101 -2.41 -3.31 -19.84
N THR A 102 -2.19 -2.26 -19.05
CA THR A 102 -0.99 -2.10 -18.23
C THR A 102 -0.85 -3.24 -17.23
N THR A 103 -1.92 -3.58 -16.52
CA THR A 103 -1.95 -4.71 -15.57
C THR A 103 -1.62 -6.03 -16.28
N LEU A 104 -2.21 -6.30 -17.43
CA LEU A 104 -1.94 -7.51 -18.21
C LEU A 104 -0.50 -7.57 -18.73
N SER A 105 0.09 -6.41 -19.06
CA SER A 105 1.49 -6.33 -19.49
C SER A 105 2.48 -6.70 -18.37
N LEU A 106 2.07 -6.59 -17.11
CA LEU A 106 2.89 -7.00 -15.96
C LEU A 106 2.98 -8.54 -15.83
N ARG A 107 2.03 -9.28 -16.38
CA ARG A 107 1.92 -10.74 -16.23
C ARG A 107 3.22 -11.52 -16.48
N PRO A 108 4.04 -11.22 -17.51
CA PRO A 108 5.31 -11.92 -17.73
C PRO A 108 6.38 -11.66 -16.66
N GLN A 109 6.22 -10.61 -15.86
CA GLN A 109 7.14 -10.23 -14.78
C GLN A 109 6.76 -10.94 -13.46
N VAL A 110 5.49 -11.38 -13.33
CA VAL A 110 4.97 -11.94 -12.08
C VAL A 110 5.48 -13.35 -11.85
N GLY A 111 6.17 -13.55 -10.73
CA GLY A 111 6.68 -14.85 -10.28
C GLY A 111 5.71 -15.60 -9.37
N GLY A 112 4.75 -14.90 -8.77
CA GLY A 112 3.74 -15.52 -7.90
C GLY A 112 2.75 -14.53 -7.32
N TYR A 113 1.67 -15.09 -6.76
CA TYR A 113 0.65 -14.35 -6.00
C TYR A 113 0.75 -14.75 -4.54
N PHE A 114 0.72 -13.80 -3.65
CA PHE A 114 1.05 -14.00 -2.24
C PHE A 114 0.04 -13.34 -1.31
N ASP A 115 -0.30 -14.03 -0.24
CA ASP A 115 -0.90 -13.45 0.96
C ASP A 115 0.14 -12.69 1.79
N TYR A 116 -0.22 -12.22 2.99
CA TYR A 116 0.72 -11.51 3.86
C TYR A 116 1.94 -12.35 4.24
N GLY A 117 1.73 -13.61 4.66
CA GLY A 117 2.80 -14.50 5.07
C GLY A 117 3.74 -14.85 3.93
N GLY A 118 3.16 -15.15 2.76
CA GLY A 118 3.91 -15.41 1.53
C GLY A 118 4.71 -14.19 1.08
N THR A 119 4.16 -12.98 1.21
CA THR A 119 4.86 -11.73 0.90
C THR A 119 6.08 -11.55 1.81
N PHE A 120 5.93 -11.69 3.13
CA PHE A 120 7.05 -11.64 4.06
C PHE A 120 8.16 -12.63 3.70
N ASN A 121 7.80 -13.89 3.48
CA ASN A 121 8.76 -14.95 3.22
C ASN A 121 9.48 -14.76 1.88
N SER A 122 8.74 -14.45 0.80
CA SER A 122 9.30 -14.31 -0.53
C SER A 122 10.25 -13.11 -0.67
N LEU A 123 9.95 -11.99 0.00
CA LEU A 123 10.85 -10.84 0.08
C LEU A 123 12.05 -11.12 0.97
N LYS A 124 11.85 -11.73 2.14
CA LYS A 124 12.92 -12.06 3.09
C LYS A 124 13.96 -13.00 2.49
N ASN A 125 13.50 -14.02 1.77
CA ASN A 125 14.36 -15.04 1.16
C ASN A 125 14.94 -14.61 -0.19
N GLY A 126 14.55 -13.42 -0.72
CA GLY A 126 14.99 -12.94 -2.03
C GLY A 126 14.40 -13.71 -3.21
N GLU A 127 13.37 -14.52 -2.99
CA GLU A 127 12.62 -15.19 -4.05
C GLU A 127 11.98 -14.17 -4.97
N MET A 128 11.32 -13.16 -4.40
CA MET A 128 10.81 -12.00 -5.12
C MET A 128 11.74 -10.81 -4.92
N GLN A 129 11.98 -10.09 -6.01
CA GLN A 129 12.85 -8.91 -6.03
C GLN A 129 12.07 -7.60 -5.94
N ALA A 130 10.79 -7.64 -6.26
CA ALA A 130 9.85 -6.56 -6.07
C ALA A 130 8.47 -7.11 -5.74
N MET A 131 7.61 -6.26 -5.14
CA MET A 131 6.24 -6.64 -4.81
C MET A 131 5.28 -5.53 -5.24
N CYS A 132 4.28 -5.91 -6.03
CA CYS A 132 3.16 -5.06 -6.41
C CYS A 132 1.98 -5.28 -5.48
N GLY A 133 1.26 -4.22 -5.11
CA GLY A 133 0.02 -4.30 -4.32
C GLY A 133 0.19 -4.27 -2.81
N ILE A 134 1.41 -4.07 -2.31
CA ILE A 134 1.72 -3.97 -0.88
C ILE A 134 2.68 -2.80 -0.64
N GLY A 135 2.94 -2.44 0.61
CA GLY A 135 3.73 -1.26 0.93
C GLY A 135 4.61 -1.36 2.17
N ASP A 136 4.79 -0.22 2.77
CA ASP A 136 5.80 0.16 3.73
C ASP A 136 5.88 -0.71 4.99
N TRP A 137 4.75 -1.14 5.54
CA TRP A 137 4.78 -1.84 6.83
C TRP A 137 5.47 -3.22 6.77
N ILE A 138 5.33 -3.96 5.66
CA ILE A 138 6.00 -5.24 5.47
C ILE A 138 7.50 -5.03 5.30
N THR A 139 7.87 -4.13 4.39
CA THR A 139 9.29 -3.83 4.15
C THR A 139 9.96 -3.20 5.36
N GLY A 140 9.26 -2.35 6.13
CA GLY A 140 9.78 -1.76 7.36
C GLY A 140 10.10 -2.80 8.44
N VAL A 141 9.25 -3.81 8.62
CA VAL A 141 9.53 -4.93 9.54
C VAL A 141 10.73 -5.73 9.06
N LEU A 142 10.76 -6.09 7.78
CA LEU A 142 11.85 -6.88 7.20
C LEU A 142 13.20 -6.14 7.21
N GLU A 143 13.20 -4.84 6.93
CA GLU A 143 14.40 -4.00 6.97
C GLU A 143 14.96 -3.91 8.41
N LYS A 144 14.08 -3.76 9.41
CA LYS A 144 14.46 -3.80 10.82
C LYS A 144 15.11 -5.13 11.21
N ASP A 145 14.67 -6.22 10.60
CA ASP A 145 15.23 -7.56 10.78
C ASP A 145 16.49 -7.81 9.92
N GLY A 146 17.00 -6.79 9.22
CA GLY A 146 18.23 -6.85 8.42
C GLY A 146 18.07 -7.36 6.99
N ALA A 147 16.83 -7.54 6.49
CA ALA A 147 16.62 -7.90 5.10
C ALA A 147 16.94 -6.71 4.16
N PRO A 148 17.53 -6.97 2.98
CA PRO A 148 17.93 -5.90 2.05
C PRO A 148 16.72 -5.37 1.24
N VAL A 149 15.63 -5.04 1.91
CA VAL A 149 14.40 -4.55 1.28
C VAL A 149 14.11 -3.11 1.67
N ALA A 150 13.32 -2.42 0.86
CA ALA A 150 12.83 -1.09 1.16
C ALA A 150 11.49 -0.85 0.46
N SER A 151 10.81 0.22 0.84
CA SER A 151 9.64 0.75 0.16
C SER A 151 9.79 2.23 -0.10
N VAL A 152 9.29 2.67 -1.25
CA VAL A 152 9.24 4.09 -1.62
C VAL A 152 7.90 4.45 -2.24
N VAL A 153 7.52 5.72 -2.11
CA VAL A 153 6.44 6.30 -2.92
C VAL A 153 7.06 6.76 -4.22
N PRO A 154 6.71 6.16 -5.37
CA PRO A 154 7.29 6.55 -6.65
C PRO A 154 6.76 7.92 -7.13
N LYS A 155 7.37 8.48 -8.17
CA LYS A 155 6.99 9.78 -8.73
C LYS A 155 5.56 9.85 -9.25
N GLU A 156 4.99 8.74 -9.66
CA GLU A 156 3.60 8.61 -10.09
C GLU A 156 2.61 8.73 -8.93
N GLY A 157 3.09 8.64 -7.69
CA GLY A 157 2.30 8.66 -6.47
C GLY A 157 2.19 7.30 -5.79
N GLY A 158 1.70 7.30 -4.57
CA GLY A 158 1.37 6.09 -3.81
C GLY A 158 -0.06 6.13 -3.31
N ILE A 159 -0.54 5.01 -2.80
CA ILE A 159 -1.86 4.90 -2.19
C ILE A 159 -1.68 5.02 -0.68
N GLN A 160 -2.27 6.04 -0.08
CA GLN A 160 -2.33 6.13 1.38
C GLN A 160 -3.36 5.14 1.90
N TRP A 161 -3.00 4.40 2.93
CA TRP A 161 -3.92 3.58 3.70
C TRP A 161 -4.01 4.06 5.15
N THR A 162 -5.16 3.86 5.75
CA THR A 162 -5.42 4.17 7.15
C THR A 162 -6.12 2.99 7.80
N GLU A 163 -5.78 2.72 9.05
CA GLU A 163 -6.44 1.72 9.88
C GLU A 163 -7.02 2.40 11.10
N SER A 164 -8.26 2.10 11.39
CA SER A 164 -9.01 2.76 12.45
C SER A 164 -9.78 1.76 13.30
N TYR A 165 -9.87 2.02 14.59
CA TYR A 165 -10.74 1.29 15.49
C TYR A 165 -12.07 2.00 15.65
N CYS A 166 -13.12 1.23 15.81
CA CYS A 166 -14.44 1.71 16.22
C CYS A 166 -15.08 0.72 17.20
N ILE A 167 -15.95 1.24 18.04
CA ILE A 167 -16.72 0.41 18.97
C ILE A 167 -18.06 0.06 18.31
N GLY A 168 -18.37 -1.22 18.22
CA GLY A 168 -19.65 -1.70 17.71
C GLY A 168 -20.81 -1.22 18.57
N LYS A 169 -21.91 -0.81 17.93
CA LYS A 169 -23.14 -0.42 18.65
C LYS A 169 -23.62 -1.58 19.53
N GLY A 170 -23.83 -1.32 20.83
CA GLY A 170 -24.27 -2.32 21.80
C GLY A 170 -23.15 -3.18 22.37
N SER A 171 -21.88 -2.82 22.16
CA SER A 171 -20.78 -3.49 22.85
C SER A 171 -20.86 -3.29 24.34
N GLU A 172 -20.84 -4.40 25.11
CA GLU A 172 -20.77 -4.41 26.56
C GLU A 172 -19.36 -4.13 27.11
N LYS A 173 -18.37 -4.00 26.22
CA LYS A 173 -16.94 -3.82 26.55
C LYS A 173 -16.39 -2.49 26.03
N ALA A 174 -17.25 -1.49 25.86
CA ALA A 174 -16.85 -0.18 25.33
C ALA A 174 -15.85 0.57 26.23
N ASP A 175 -15.85 0.23 27.52
CA ASP A 175 -14.95 0.77 28.56
C ASP A 175 -13.55 0.15 28.57
N ILE A 176 -13.33 -0.94 27.81
CA ILE A 176 -12.04 -1.63 27.73
C ILE A 176 -11.24 -1.15 26.50
N VAL A 177 -11.88 -0.50 25.54
CA VAL A 177 -11.30 0.00 24.28
C VAL A 177 -11.01 1.48 24.41
#